data_1456ae7d1dbce24206657f82839227e4
#
_entry.id   1456ae7d1dbce24206657f82839227e4
#
_cell.length_a   1.000
_cell.length_b   1.000
_cell.length_c   1.000
_cell.angle_alpha   90.00
_cell.angle_beta   90.00
_cell.angle_gamma   90.00
#
_symmetry.space_group_name_H-M   'P 1'
#
loop_
_entity.id
_entity.type
_entity.pdbx_description
1 polymer ?
#
loop_
_entity_poly.entity_id
_entity_poly.type
_entity_poly.pdbx_seq_one_letter_code
_entity_poly.pdbx_strand_id
1 'polypeptide(L)'
;MIAVCPNPFRDIGLKLTREAMRILNAAGYDTVVCPVFAEDEPDVIPDDVQTTDLTRVSDRCSMILVIGGDGTLLAAARKLHGIDVPILGVNLGTKGFM
;
A
#
# COMPACT_ATOMS: atom_id res chain seq x y z
N MET A 1 10.20 1.02 -9.05
CA MET A 1 9.76 0.60 -7.70
C MET A 1 8.25 0.71 -7.61
N ILE A 2 7.62 -0.20 -6.91
CA ILE A 2 6.18 -0.21 -6.69
C ILE A 2 5.92 -0.02 -5.20
N ALA A 3 5.12 0.98 -4.85
CA ALA A 3 4.70 1.18 -3.47
C ALA A 3 3.43 0.38 -3.20
N VAL A 4 3.43 -0.43 -2.16
CA VAL A 4 2.28 -1.19 -1.72
C VAL A 4 1.73 -0.50 -0.49
N CYS A 5 0.49 -0.03 -0.59
CA CYS A 5 -0.13 0.84 0.43
C CYS A 5 -1.33 0.13 1.05
N PRO A 6 -1.10 -0.69 2.09
CA PRO A 6 -2.19 -1.40 2.75
C PRO A 6 -2.91 -0.55 3.78
N ASN A 7 -4.17 -0.89 4.03
CA ASN A 7 -4.86 -0.52 5.26
C ASN A 7 -4.62 -1.66 6.26
N PRO A 8 -3.76 -1.49 7.26
CA PRO A 8 -3.37 -2.59 8.15
C PRO A 8 -4.49 -3.04 9.07
N PHE A 9 -5.54 -2.25 9.24
CA PHE A 9 -6.72 -2.64 10.00
C PHE A 9 -7.62 -3.59 9.23
N ARG A 10 -7.46 -3.67 7.91
CA ARG A 10 -8.21 -4.57 7.03
C ARG A 10 -7.36 -5.74 6.57
N ASP A 11 -6.13 -5.47 6.18
CA ASP A 11 -5.16 -6.51 5.79
C ASP A 11 -4.39 -6.93 7.04
N ILE A 12 -5.03 -7.71 7.89
CA ILE A 12 -4.50 -8.11 9.20
C ILE A 12 -3.21 -8.90 9.03
N GLY A 13 -2.18 -8.49 9.76
CA GLY A 13 -0.84 -9.09 9.65
C GLY A 13 -0.18 -8.81 8.31
N LEU A 14 -0.77 -7.95 7.49
CA LEU A 14 -0.31 -7.62 6.15
C LEU A 14 -0.17 -8.84 5.25
N LYS A 15 -1.07 -9.80 5.41
CA LYS A 15 -1.00 -11.07 4.66
C LYS A 15 -1.05 -10.87 3.15
N LEU A 16 -2.00 -10.08 2.68
CA LEU A 16 -2.13 -9.85 1.24
C LEU A 16 -1.00 -8.94 0.73
N THR A 17 -0.59 -7.99 1.55
CA THR A 17 0.57 -7.13 1.25
C THR A 17 1.82 -7.98 1.04
N ARG A 18 2.09 -8.92 1.94
CA ARG A 18 3.25 -9.83 1.82
C ARG A 18 3.19 -10.65 0.54
N GLU A 19 2.01 -11.17 0.21
CA GLU A 19 1.82 -11.96 -1.00
C GLU A 19 2.03 -11.13 -2.25
N ALA A 20 1.51 -9.90 -2.28
CA ALA A 20 1.71 -9.00 -3.39
C ALA A 20 3.20 -8.68 -3.58
N MET A 21 3.91 -8.40 -2.48
CA MET A 21 5.34 -8.14 -2.53
C MET A 21 6.11 -9.33 -3.06
N ARG A 22 5.75 -10.54 -2.61
CA ARG A 22 6.39 -11.77 -3.09
C ARG A 22 6.23 -11.91 -4.60
N ILE A 23 5.03 -11.72 -5.11
CA ILE A 23 4.74 -11.83 -6.54
C ILE A 23 5.50 -10.78 -7.34
N LEU A 24 5.46 -9.53 -6.87
CA LEU A 24 6.12 -8.42 -7.56
C LEU A 24 7.65 -8.58 -7.57
N ASN A 25 8.21 -8.96 -6.42
CA ASN A 25 9.65 -9.16 -6.32
C ASN A 25 10.11 -10.32 -7.21
N ALA A 26 9.33 -11.40 -7.28
CA ALA A 26 9.63 -12.53 -8.16
C ALA A 26 9.59 -12.13 -9.63
N ALA A 27 8.78 -11.13 -9.97
CA ALA A 27 8.69 -10.60 -11.34
C ALA A 27 9.79 -9.55 -11.64
N GLY A 28 10.66 -9.25 -10.69
CA GLY A 28 11.78 -8.34 -10.89
C GLY A 28 11.53 -6.91 -10.47
N TYR A 29 10.44 -6.63 -9.76
CA TYR A 29 10.13 -5.29 -9.30
C TYR A 29 10.55 -5.10 -7.84
N ASP A 30 11.18 -3.98 -7.55
CA ASP A 30 11.43 -3.57 -6.17
C ASP A 30 10.13 -3.04 -5.57
N THR A 31 9.90 -3.35 -4.30
CA THR A 31 8.70 -2.94 -3.58
C THR A 31 9.05 -2.19 -2.30
N VAL A 32 8.14 -1.33 -1.87
CA VAL A 32 8.21 -0.64 -0.59
C VAL A 32 6.81 -0.63 0.02
N VAL A 33 6.72 -0.76 1.33
CA VAL A 33 5.43 -0.77 2.03
C VAL A 33 5.18 0.61 2.63
N CYS A 34 4.06 1.21 2.24
CA CYS A 34 3.66 2.55 2.70
C CYS A 34 2.25 2.47 3.28
N PRO A 35 2.11 2.06 4.56
CA PRO A 35 0.78 1.85 5.16
C PRO A 35 -0.05 3.12 5.19
N VAL A 36 -1.36 2.94 5.08
CA VAL A 36 -2.34 4.01 5.20
C VAL A 36 -3.05 3.83 6.54
N PHE A 37 -3.31 4.93 7.26
CA PHE A 37 -4.01 4.94 8.55
C PHE A 37 -3.25 4.33 9.72
N ALA A 38 -1.95 4.18 9.64
CA ALA A 38 -1.17 3.57 10.72
C ALA A 38 -0.47 4.58 11.62
N GLU A 39 -0.62 5.86 11.37
CA GLU A 39 0.15 6.91 12.07
C GLU A 39 -0.11 6.92 13.58
N ASP A 40 -1.36 6.70 13.99
CA ASP A 40 -1.74 6.76 15.40
C ASP A 40 -1.62 5.41 16.13
N GLU A 41 -1.42 4.33 15.38
CA GLU A 41 -1.33 2.98 15.95
C GLU A 41 -0.24 2.17 15.24
N PRO A 42 1.03 2.51 15.48
CA PRO A 42 2.13 1.83 14.79
C PRO A 42 2.23 0.34 15.10
N ASP A 43 1.66 -0.10 16.24
CA ASP A 43 1.69 -1.51 16.64
C ASP A 43 0.88 -2.42 15.71
N VAL A 44 0.02 -1.85 14.87
CA VAL A 44 -0.74 -2.63 13.89
C VAL A 44 0.17 -3.17 12.78
N ILE A 45 1.36 -2.61 12.63
CA ILE A 45 2.33 -3.06 11.64
C ILE A 45 3.21 -4.15 12.27
N PRO A 46 3.34 -5.34 11.65
CA PRO A 46 4.23 -6.38 12.15
C PRO A 46 5.69 -5.89 12.23
N ASP A 47 6.40 -6.32 13.27
CA ASP A 47 7.77 -5.87 13.53
C ASP A 47 8.74 -6.22 12.41
N ASP A 48 8.46 -7.29 11.68
CA ASP A 48 9.34 -7.76 10.61
C ASP A 48 9.09 -7.04 9.27
N VAL A 49 8.17 -6.10 9.22
CA VAL A 49 7.86 -5.34 8.00
C VAL A 49 8.42 -3.94 8.12
N GLN A 50 9.30 -3.58 7.21
CA GLN A 50 9.82 -2.22 7.11
C GLN A 50 8.84 -1.36 6.32
N THR A 51 8.59 -0.17 6.82
CA THR A 51 7.64 0.76 6.20
C THR A 51 8.31 2.09 5.88
N THR A 52 7.72 2.78 4.91
CA THR A 52 8.20 4.09 4.48
C THR A 52 6.99 4.99 4.27
N ASP A 53 7.16 6.28 4.42
CA ASP A 53 6.12 7.25 4.10
C ASP A 53 5.99 7.37 2.57
N LEU A 54 4.75 7.25 2.08
CA LEU A 54 4.48 7.32 0.65
C LEU A 54 4.98 8.63 0.01
N THR A 55 4.88 9.73 0.74
CA THR A 55 5.32 11.04 0.22
C THR A 55 6.81 11.10 -0.06
N ARG A 56 7.60 10.23 0.59
CA ARG A 56 9.05 10.20 0.39
C ARG A 56 9.48 9.45 -0.85
N VAL A 57 8.65 8.50 -1.30
CA VAL A 57 9.05 7.59 -2.38
C VAL A 57 8.18 7.70 -3.62
N SER A 58 7.07 8.43 -3.56
CA SER A 58 6.09 8.47 -4.64
C SER A 58 6.67 8.92 -5.97
N ASP A 59 7.62 9.84 -5.96
CA ASP A 59 8.27 10.33 -7.19
C ASP A 59 9.18 9.30 -7.85
N ARG A 60 9.54 8.24 -7.14
CA ARG A 60 10.38 7.16 -7.64
C ARG A 60 9.60 5.89 -7.98
N CYS A 61 8.30 5.91 -7.75
CA CYS A 61 7.45 4.76 -8.00
C CYS A 61 6.88 4.79 -9.40
N SER A 62 6.86 3.64 -10.05
CA SER A 62 6.22 3.47 -11.35
C SER A 62 4.73 3.15 -11.23
N MET A 63 4.31 2.67 -10.05
CA MET A 63 2.92 2.34 -9.76
C MET A 63 2.70 2.33 -8.24
N ILE A 64 1.49 2.66 -7.84
CA ILE A 64 1.04 2.57 -6.46
C ILE A 64 -0.04 1.50 -6.39
N LEU A 65 0.17 0.50 -5.53
CA LEU A 65 -0.78 -0.58 -5.32
C LEU A 65 -1.43 -0.39 -3.95
N VAL A 66 -2.73 -0.10 -3.93
CA VAL A 66 -3.47 0.16 -2.70
C VAL A 66 -4.26 -1.09 -2.32
N ILE A 67 -4.12 -1.53 -1.07
CA ILE A 67 -4.81 -2.73 -0.58
C ILE A 67 -5.72 -2.32 0.57
N GLY A 68 -7.02 -2.31 0.32
CA GLY A 68 -8.00 -1.87 1.32
C GLY A 68 -9.37 -1.66 0.70
N GLY A 69 -9.96 -0.52 0.93
CA GLY A 69 -11.25 -0.13 0.37
C GLY A 69 -11.18 1.24 -0.27
N ASP A 70 -12.34 1.80 -0.57
CA ASP A 70 -12.43 3.12 -1.22
C ASP A 70 -11.78 4.22 -0.37
N GLY A 71 -11.96 4.16 0.95
CA GLY A 71 -11.34 5.13 1.85
C GLY A 71 -9.83 5.05 1.84
N THR A 72 -9.28 3.83 1.72
CA THR A 72 -7.83 3.63 1.63
C THR A 72 -7.30 4.20 0.32
N LEU A 73 -8.00 3.95 -0.77
CA LEU A 73 -7.63 4.48 -2.08
C LEU A 73 -7.62 6.01 -2.07
N LEU A 74 -8.66 6.61 -1.50
CA LEU A 74 -8.77 8.06 -1.42
C LEU A 74 -7.65 8.65 -0.57
N ALA A 75 -7.35 8.03 0.57
CA ALA A 75 -6.29 8.51 1.46
C ALA A 75 -4.91 8.45 0.79
N ALA A 76 -4.64 7.36 0.05
CA ALA A 76 -3.39 7.24 -0.70
C ALA A 76 -3.32 8.29 -1.82
N ALA A 77 -4.42 8.49 -2.54
CA ALA A 77 -4.46 9.48 -3.62
C ALA A 77 -4.20 10.90 -3.12
N ARG A 78 -4.67 11.24 -1.92
CA ARG A 78 -4.43 12.55 -1.32
C ARG A 78 -2.95 12.78 -1.03
N LYS A 79 -2.24 11.73 -0.63
CA LYS A 79 -0.80 11.82 -0.38
C LYS A 79 0.00 11.97 -1.67
N LEU A 80 -0.60 11.66 -2.80
CA LEU A 80 0.03 11.75 -4.11
C LEU A 80 -0.28 13.06 -4.84
N HIS A 81 -0.79 14.05 -4.13
CA HIS A 81 -1.18 15.32 -4.72
C HIS A 81 -0.04 15.90 -5.56
N GLY A 82 -0.31 16.18 -6.84
CA GLY A 82 0.69 16.70 -7.73
C GLY A 82 1.65 15.68 -8.33
N ILE A 83 1.52 14.42 -7.97
CA ILE A 83 2.34 13.32 -8.50
C ILE A 83 1.53 12.53 -9.52
N ASP A 84 2.04 12.42 -10.73
CA ASP A 84 1.37 11.68 -11.81
C ASP A 84 1.91 10.25 -11.86
N VAL A 85 1.26 9.35 -11.14
CA VAL A 85 1.63 7.94 -11.07
C VAL A 85 0.36 7.09 -11.09
N PRO A 86 0.35 5.97 -11.84
CA PRO A 86 -0.80 5.07 -11.84
C PRO A 86 -1.08 4.47 -10.48
N ILE A 87 -2.36 4.38 -10.11
CA ILE A 87 -2.81 3.78 -8.87
C ILE A 87 -3.72 2.61 -9.21
N LEU A 88 -3.42 1.44 -8.63
CA LEU A 88 -4.25 0.25 -8.75
C LEU A 88 -4.78 -0.11 -7.37
N GLY A 89 -6.08 -0.31 -7.26
CA GLY A 89 -6.70 -0.68 -5.99
C GLY A 89 -7.08 -2.16 -5.94
N VAL A 90 -6.79 -2.79 -4.81
CA VAL A 90 -7.25 -4.14 -4.49
C VAL A 90 -8.23 -4.02 -3.34
N ASN A 91 -9.48 -4.38 -3.57
CA ASN A 91 -10.55 -4.23 -2.60
C ASN A 91 -10.61 -5.42 -1.65
N LEU A 92 -10.46 -5.16 -0.36
CA LEU A 92 -10.65 -6.15 0.70
C LEU A 92 -12.07 -6.11 1.27
N GLY A 93 -12.96 -5.32 0.67
CA GLY A 93 -14.33 -5.21 1.13
C GLY A 93 -15.14 -6.46 0.82
N THR A 94 -16.26 -6.59 1.50
CA THR A 94 -17.15 -7.75 1.33
C THR A 94 -17.80 -7.81 -0.04
N LYS A 95 -17.87 -6.69 -0.73
CA LYS A 95 -18.48 -6.63 -2.06
C LYS A 95 -17.52 -7.02 -3.18
N GLY A 96 -16.24 -7.07 -2.89
CA GLY A 96 -15.25 -7.63 -3.81
C GLY A 96 -14.83 -6.76 -4.97
N PHE A 97 -15.24 -5.49 -5.02
CA PHE A 97 -14.78 -4.60 -6.08
C PHE A 97 -14.76 -3.15 -5.63
N MET A 98 -14.00 -2.39 -6.31
CA MET A 98 -13.89 -0.96 -6.10
C MET A 98 -14.50 -0.21 -7.28
#